data_b4217aec9af85af73156e53ca236e362
#
_entry.id   b4217aec9af85af73156e53ca236e362
#
_cell.length_a   1.000
_cell.length_b   1.000
_cell.length_c   1.000
_cell.angle_alpha   90.00
_cell.angle_beta   90.00
_cell.angle_gamma   90.00
#
_symmetry.space_group_name_H-M   'P 1'
#
loop_
_entity.id
_entity.type
_entity.pdbx_description
1 polymer ?
#
loop_
_entity_poly.entity_id
_entity_poly.type
_entity_poly.pdbx_seq_one_letter_code
_entity_poly.pdbx_strand_id
1 'polypeptide(L)'
;MGVYAITGGSGGIGLRVISQLEKQGHETINIDWKTGDIQADLSIPEGRQKVIDELHELHPEGLDGLILCAGVPGSCHDLRLILSLNFFGTISIIKGAYDLLEKKGGSCVATVSNAISQGDLRMDLADILNNNNEDELRILDLVSNLDENDLLTGNRLYVASKYALARWVRRHSAS
;
A
#
# COMPACT_ATOMS: atom_id res chain seq x y z
N MET A 1 -6.49 2.54 24.81
CA MET A 1 -6.47 3.49 23.68
C MET A 1 -5.25 3.14 22.85
N GLY A 2 -5.41 2.78 21.59
CA GLY A 2 -4.31 2.43 20.70
C GLY A 2 -4.14 3.50 19.61
N VAL A 3 -2.98 3.52 18.95
CA VAL A 3 -2.62 4.45 17.88
C VAL A 3 -2.54 3.67 16.56
N TYR A 4 -3.31 4.11 15.57
CA TYR A 4 -3.42 3.43 14.28
C TYR A 4 -3.11 4.38 13.13
N ALA A 5 -2.19 3.99 12.24
CA ALA A 5 -1.91 4.71 11.02
C ALA A 5 -2.67 4.09 9.84
N ILE A 6 -3.34 4.90 9.02
CA ILE A 6 -4.20 4.44 7.93
C ILE A 6 -3.82 5.16 6.65
N THR A 7 -3.32 4.43 5.63
CA THR A 7 -3.10 5.01 4.30
C THR A 7 -4.39 5.00 3.47
N GLY A 8 -4.62 6.05 2.68
CA GLY A 8 -5.87 6.21 1.92
C GLY A 8 -7.06 6.52 2.81
N GLY A 9 -6.81 7.18 3.96
CA GLY A 9 -7.81 7.43 4.98
C GLY A 9 -8.87 8.45 4.61
N SER A 10 -8.65 9.26 3.58
CA SER A 10 -9.60 10.28 3.12
C SER A 10 -10.70 9.73 2.21
N GLY A 11 -10.68 8.45 1.87
CA GLY A 11 -11.65 7.85 0.96
C GLY A 11 -12.03 6.41 1.27
N GLY A 12 -13.13 5.98 0.66
CA GLY A 12 -13.55 4.59 0.58
C GLY A 12 -13.49 3.79 1.88
N ILE A 13 -12.66 2.76 1.88
CA ILE A 13 -12.46 1.84 3.00
C ILE A 13 -11.75 2.55 4.15
N GLY A 14 -10.67 3.30 3.86
CA GLY A 14 -9.85 3.94 4.89
C GLY A 14 -10.65 4.90 5.78
N LEU A 15 -11.49 5.74 5.18
CA LEU A 15 -12.36 6.66 5.94
C LEU A 15 -13.30 5.93 6.89
N ARG A 16 -13.85 4.78 6.48
CA ARG A 16 -14.72 3.97 7.34
C ARG A 16 -13.94 3.30 8.46
N VAL A 17 -12.73 2.87 8.21
CA VAL A 17 -11.84 2.30 9.22
C VAL A 17 -11.51 3.35 10.28
N ILE A 18 -11.10 4.56 9.88
CA ILE A 18 -10.85 5.69 10.78
C ILE A 18 -12.08 5.94 11.65
N SER A 19 -13.25 6.16 11.03
CA SER A 19 -14.48 6.43 11.79
C SER A 19 -14.83 5.32 12.79
N GLN A 20 -14.52 4.06 12.48
CA GLN A 20 -14.80 2.96 13.40
C GLN A 20 -13.82 2.90 14.57
N LEU A 21 -12.53 3.14 14.31
CA LEU A 21 -11.50 3.17 15.34
C LEU A 21 -11.70 4.34 16.32
N GLU A 22 -12.01 5.52 15.80
CA GLU A 22 -12.31 6.71 16.62
C GLU A 22 -13.54 6.52 17.53
N LYS A 23 -14.60 5.87 17.01
CA LYS A 23 -15.77 5.51 17.83
C LYS A 23 -15.45 4.54 18.97
N GLN A 24 -14.39 3.76 18.82
CA GLN A 24 -13.89 2.85 19.85
C GLN A 24 -12.90 3.52 20.82
N GLY A 25 -12.61 4.83 20.62
CA GLY A 25 -11.71 5.60 21.46
C GLY A 25 -10.24 5.42 21.13
N HIS A 26 -9.92 5.00 19.92
CA HIS A 26 -8.56 4.92 19.44
C HIS A 26 -8.13 6.24 18.77
N GLU A 27 -6.84 6.50 18.76
CA GLU A 27 -6.21 7.55 17.98
C GLU A 27 -5.95 7.06 16.56
N THR A 28 -6.21 7.89 15.56
CA THR A 28 -5.98 7.56 14.16
C THR A 28 -5.09 8.60 13.47
N ILE A 29 -4.22 8.15 12.59
CA ILE A 29 -3.34 8.98 11.77
C ILE A 29 -3.75 8.75 10.31
N ASN A 30 -4.41 9.72 9.72
CA ASN A 30 -4.82 9.68 8.32
C ASN A 30 -3.65 10.06 7.41
N ILE A 31 -3.22 9.13 6.57
CA ILE A 31 -2.16 9.35 5.56
C ILE A 31 -2.82 9.33 4.18
N ASP A 32 -2.83 10.47 3.50
CA ASP A 32 -3.47 10.56 2.18
C ASP A 32 -2.78 11.63 1.32
N TRP A 33 -2.91 11.51 -0.01
CA TRP A 33 -2.27 12.45 -0.94
C TRP A 33 -3.01 13.79 -1.04
N LYS A 34 -4.31 13.83 -0.77
CA LYS A 34 -5.14 15.04 -0.86
C LYS A 34 -5.24 15.77 0.46
N THR A 35 -5.58 15.05 1.51
CA THR A 35 -5.85 15.62 2.83
C THR A 35 -5.69 14.54 3.89
N GLY A 36 -5.13 14.89 5.03
CA GLY A 36 -4.87 13.96 6.12
C GLY A 36 -3.95 14.61 7.15
N ASP A 37 -3.67 13.88 8.21
CA ASP A 37 -2.71 14.30 9.23
C ASP A 37 -1.29 14.32 8.63
N ILE A 38 -0.99 13.33 7.79
CA ILE A 38 0.22 13.28 6.96
C ILE A 38 -0.20 13.31 5.50
N GLN A 39 0.04 14.44 4.84
CA GLN A 39 -0.26 14.57 3.41
C GLN A 39 0.97 14.20 2.58
N ALA A 40 0.88 13.09 1.81
CA ALA A 40 1.97 12.60 0.97
C ALA A 40 1.48 11.72 -0.18
N ASP A 41 2.19 11.75 -1.29
CA ASP A 41 1.98 10.87 -2.43
C ASP A 41 2.83 9.60 -2.28
N LEU A 42 2.19 8.50 -1.96
CA LEU A 42 2.86 7.20 -1.78
C LEU A 42 3.29 6.53 -3.08
N SER A 43 2.94 7.09 -4.23
CA SER A 43 3.40 6.57 -5.52
C SER A 43 4.87 6.92 -5.80
N ILE A 44 5.42 7.91 -5.10
CA ILE A 44 6.80 8.36 -5.27
C ILE A 44 7.65 8.08 -4.01
N PRO A 45 8.97 7.80 -4.17
CA PRO A 45 9.85 7.49 -3.05
C PRO A 45 9.90 8.59 -1.98
N GLU A 46 9.92 9.86 -2.39
CA GLU A 46 10.00 11.01 -1.49
C GLU A 46 8.76 11.12 -0.59
N GLY A 47 7.56 10.83 -1.14
CA GLY A 47 6.33 10.84 -0.36
C GLY A 47 6.29 9.69 0.65
N ARG A 48 6.81 8.52 0.28
CA ARG A 48 6.95 7.37 1.20
C ARG A 48 7.91 7.68 2.34
N GLN A 49 9.08 8.25 2.02
CA GLN A 49 10.08 8.60 3.03
C GLN A 49 9.52 9.66 3.99
N LYS A 50 8.83 10.68 3.47
CA LYS A 50 8.15 11.68 4.30
C LYS A 50 7.22 11.04 5.32
N VAL A 51 6.36 10.09 4.90
CA VAL A 51 5.45 9.40 5.80
C VAL A 51 6.19 8.62 6.88
N ILE A 52 7.25 7.91 6.49
CA ILE A 52 8.07 7.13 7.43
C ILE A 52 8.69 8.05 8.48
N ASP A 53 9.31 9.14 8.04
CA ASP A 53 9.97 10.10 8.94
C ASP A 53 8.96 10.74 9.91
N GLU A 54 7.81 11.21 9.40
CA GLU A 54 6.78 11.83 10.24
C GLU A 54 6.14 10.83 11.23
N LEU A 55 5.93 9.57 10.84
CA LEU A 55 5.45 8.54 11.77
C LEU A 55 6.45 8.29 12.92
N HIS A 56 7.75 8.27 12.63
CA HIS A 56 8.77 8.11 13.67
C HIS A 56 8.91 9.34 14.57
N GLU A 57 8.75 10.54 14.00
CA GLU A 57 8.82 11.80 14.77
C GLU A 57 7.61 11.96 15.69
N LEU A 58 6.40 11.71 15.17
CA LEU A 58 5.15 11.94 15.91
C LEU A 58 4.83 10.80 16.90
N HIS A 59 5.22 9.57 16.58
CA HIS A 59 4.89 8.38 17.36
C HIS A 59 6.11 7.50 17.67
N PRO A 60 7.15 8.06 18.33
CA PRO A 60 8.37 7.32 18.64
C PRO A 60 8.13 6.12 19.57
N GLU A 61 7.00 6.11 20.31
CA GLU A 61 6.58 5.00 21.18
C GLU A 61 6.02 3.80 20.41
N GLY A 62 5.75 3.98 19.12
CA GLY A 62 5.24 2.93 18.23
C GLY A 62 3.75 3.00 17.92
N LEU A 63 3.32 2.08 17.07
CA LEU A 63 1.95 1.97 16.56
C LEU A 63 1.30 0.65 17.00
N ASP A 64 0.05 0.71 17.43
CA ASP A 64 -0.79 -0.47 17.69
C ASP A 64 -1.29 -1.11 16.39
N GLY A 65 -1.36 -0.32 15.30
CA GLY A 65 -1.75 -0.85 13.99
C GLY A 65 -1.37 0.03 12.82
N LEU A 66 -1.14 -0.63 11.68
CA LEU A 66 -0.91 -0.01 10.38
C LEU A 66 -1.88 -0.61 9.35
N ILE A 67 -2.77 0.21 8.81
CA ILE A 67 -3.81 -0.24 7.88
C ILE A 67 -3.61 0.42 6.52
N LEU A 68 -3.32 -0.39 5.51
CA LEU A 68 -2.91 0.07 4.19
C LEU A 68 -4.09 -0.05 3.22
N CYS A 69 -4.81 1.08 3.03
CA CYS A 69 -5.97 1.18 2.15
C CYS A 69 -5.71 2.01 0.88
N ALA A 70 -4.58 2.72 0.80
CA ALA A 70 -4.22 3.48 -0.37
C ALA A 70 -4.09 2.59 -1.61
N GLY A 71 -4.65 3.05 -2.73
CA GLY A 71 -4.57 2.31 -3.98
C GLY A 71 -5.47 2.90 -5.06
N VAL A 72 -5.15 2.57 -6.30
CA VAL A 72 -5.95 2.92 -7.49
C VAL A 72 -6.47 1.67 -8.18
N PRO A 73 -7.64 1.75 -8.85
CA PRO A 73 -8.22 0.62 -9.57
C PRO A 73 -7.49 0.34 -10.89
N GLY A 74 -7.76 -0.81 -11.49
CA GLY A 74 -7.23 -1.18 -12.81
C GLY A 74 -7.76 -0.34 -13.98
N SER A 75 -8.80 0.48 -13.74
CA SER A 75 -9.28 1.49 -14.70
C SER A 75 -8.45 2.78 -14.68
N CYS A 76 -7.42 2.86 -13.86
CA CYS A 76 -6.46 3.96 -13.90
C CYS A 76 -5.67 3.91 -15.22
N HIS A 77 -5.64 5.04 -15.95
CA HIS A 77 -4.91 5.13 -17.22
C HIS A 77 -3.39 5.16 -17.02
N ASP A 78 -2.92 5.61 -15.87
CA ASP A 78 -1.50 5.56 -15.53
C ASP A 78 -1.13 4.18 -14.99
N LEU A 79 -0.57 3.35 -15.87
CA LEU A 79 -0.15 1.99 -15.56
C LEU A 79 0.98 1.95 -14.52
N ARG A 80 1.86 2.97 -14.54
CA ARG A 80 2.95 3.08 -13.57
C ARG A 80 2.40 3.35 -12.17
N LEU A 81 1.40 4.23 -12.07
CA LEU A 81 0.74 4.54 -10.81
C LEU A 81 0.09 3.31 -10.16
N ILE A 82 -0.48 2.40 -10.97
CA ILE A 82 -1.05 1.15 -10.44
C ILE A 82 0.00 0.36 -9.66
N LEU A 83 1.21 0.23 -10.18
CA LEU A 83 2.26 -0.56 -9.52
C LEU A 83 2.95 0.23 -8.41
N SER A 84 3.33 1.48 -8.68
CA SER A 84 4.06 2.31 -7.71
C SER A 84 3.26 2.58 -6.44
N LEU A 85 1.94 2.75 -6.54
CA LEU A 85 1.09 2.94 -5.37
C LEU A 85 0.66 1.61 -4.73
N ASN A 86 0.03 0.70 -5.54
CA ASN A 86 -0.62 -0.49 -4.97
C ASN A 86 0.37 -1.53 -4.42
N PHE A 87 1.59 -1.58 -4.97
CA PHE A 87 2.61 -2.54 -4.55
C PHE A 87 3.76 -1.84 -3.83
N PHE A 88 4.54 -1.02 -4.55
CA PHE A 88 5.76 -0.41 -3.98
C PHE A 88 5.46 0.56 -2.84
N GLY A 89 4.45 1.41 -2.97
CA GLY A 89 4.01 2.30 -1.90
C GLY A 89 3.62 1.54 -0.65
N THR A 90 2.82 0.49 -0.82
CA THR A 90 2.36 -0.34 0.29
C THR A 90 3.52 -1.04 1.01
N ILE A 91 4.41 -1.74 0.28
CA ILE A 91 5.52 -2.48 0.91
C ILE A 91 6.57 -1.54 1.53
N SER A 92 6.80 -0.37 0.94
CA SER A 92 7.73 0.61 1.51
C SER A 92 7.26 1.13 2.86
N ILE A 93 5.96 1.43 3.00
CA ILE A 93 5.40 1.88 4.28
C ILE A 93 5.42 0.75 5.31
N ILE A 94 5.11 -0.50 4.93
CA ILE A 94 5.23 -1.65 5.85
C ILE A 94 6.66 -1.77 6.37
N LYS A 95 7.66 -1.76 5.47
CA LYS A 95 9.07 -1.87 5.84
C LYS A 95 9.53 -0.72 6.73
N GLY A 96 9.17 0.51 6.34
CA GLY A 96 9.61 1.71 7.05
C GLY A 96 8.96 1.93 8.41
N ALA A 97 7.78 1.35 8.66
CA ALA A 97 7.08 1.45 9.94
C ALA A 97 7.16 0.14 10.78
N TYR A 98 7.96 -0.84 10.35
CA TYR A 98 8.04 -2.14 11.00
C TYR A 98 8.45 -2.05 12.47
N ASP A 99 9.49 -1.28 12.76
CA ASP A 99 9.99 -1.10 14.13
C ASP A 99 9.00 -0.37 15.04
N LEU A 100 8.16 0.52 14.49
CA LEU A 100 7.08 1.15 15.24
C LEU A 100 6.00 0.14 15.65
N LEU A 101 5.69 -0.82 14.78
CA LEU A 101 4.78 -1.92 15.12
C LEU A 101 5.43 -2.86 16.14
N GLU A 102 6.71 -3.21 15.96
CA GLU A 102 7.44 -4.10 16.86
C GLU A 102 7.46 -3.57 18.30
N LYS A 103 7.67 -2.26 18.49
CA LYS A 103 7.67 -1.62 19.82
C LYS A 103 6.41 -1.88 20.64
N LYS A 104 5.25 -2.02 20.00
CA LYS A 104 3.96 -2.26 20.66
C LYS A 104 3.37 -3.65 20.45
N GLY A 105 4.06 -4.52 19.71
CA GLY A 105 3.44 -5.77 19.25
C GLY A 105 2.23 -5.52 18.38
N GLY A 106 2.27 -4.44 17.60
CA GLY A 106 1.18 -3.97 16.76
C GLY A 106 0.93 -4.88 15.56
N SER A 107 -0.19 -4.65 14.89
CA SER A 107 -0.62 -5.44 13.74
C SER A 107 -0.60 -4.65 12.44
N CYS A 108 -0.24 -5.31 11.33
CA CYS A 108 -0.29 -4.72 10.00
C CYS A 108 -1.37 -5.38 9.15
N VAL A 109 -2.21 -4.58 8.48
CA VAL A 109 -3.24 -5.05 7.56
C VAL A 109 -3.11 -4.35 6.22
N ALA A 110 -2.89 -5.11 5.14
CA ALA A 110 -2.86 -4.60 3.78
C ALA A 110 -4.11 -5.01 3.00
N THR A 111 -4.77 -4.05 2.33
CA THR A 111 -5.93 -4.36 1.51
C THR A 111 -5.49 -4.97 0.18
N VAL A 112 -5.98 -6.16 -0.10
CA VAL A 112 -5.88 -6.82 -1.40
C VAL A 112 -7.22 -6.72 -2.15
N SER A 113 -7.51 -7.63 -3.07
CA SER A 113 -8.76 -7.61 -3.83
C SER A 113 -9.23 -9.03 -4.11
N ASN A 114 -10.55 -9.25 -4.14
CA ASN A 114 -11.13 -10.50 -4.61
C ASN A 114 -10.93 -10.72 -6.12
N ALA A 115 -10.53 -9.68 -6.87
CA ALA A 115 -10.18 -9.80 -8.28
C ALA A 115 -9.04 -10.82 -8.52
N ILE A 116 -8.21 -11.10 -7.52
CA ILE A 116 -7.15 -12.12 -7.61
C ILE A 116 -7.70 -13.55 -7.79
N SER A 117 -8.97 -13.78 -7.53
CA SER A 117 -9.64 -15.09 -7.71
C SER A 117 -10.56 -15.16 -8.94
N GLN A 118 -10.68 -14.07 -9.71
CA GLN A 118 -11.64 -13.98 -10.81
C GLN A 118 -11.10 -14.42 -12.19
N GLY A 119 -9.96 -15.05 -12.25
CA GLY A 119 -9.31 -15.46 -13.51
C GLY A 119 -8.38 -14.38 -14.07
N ASP A 120 -7.86 -14.56 -15.25
CA ASP A 120 -6.96 -13.64 -15.98
C ASP A 120 -5.75 -13.10 -15.16
N LEU A 121 -5.32 -13.89 -14.17
CA LEU A 121 -4.12 -13.56 -13.38
C LEU A 121 -2.86 -13.79 -14.21
N ARG A 122 -2.16 -12.73 -14.50
CA ARG A 122 -0.85 -12.75 -15.13
C ARG A 122 0.22 -13.06 -14.08
N MET A 123 0.49 -14.37 -13.91
CA MET A 123 1.51 -14.84 -12.95
C MET A 123 2.90 -14.29 -13.27
N ASP A 124 3.23 -14.15 -14.55
CA ASP A 124 4.48 -13.55 -15.01
C ASP A 124 4.69 -12.12 -14.46
N LEU A 125 3.65 -11.28 -14.49
CA LEU A 125 3.71 -9.93 -13.93
C LEU A 125 3.83 -9.96 -12.39
N ALA A 126 3.08 -10.84 -11.72
CA ALA A 126 3.17 -10.99 -10.28
C ALA A 126 4.54 -11.54 -9.85
N ASP A 127 5.13 -12.44 -10.63
CA ASP A 127 6.46 -13.00 -10.37
C ASP A 127 7.57 -11.95 -10.57
N ILE A 128 7.44 -11.07 -11.57
CA ILE A 128 8.35 -9.94 -11.76
C ILE A 128 8.37 -9.05 -10.50
N LEU A 129 7.19 -8.71 -9.98
CA LEU A 129 7.07 -7.89 -8.77
C LEU A 129 7.71 -8.54 -7.54
N ASN A 130 7.60 -9.87 -7.40
CA ASN A 130 8.10 -10.57 -6.22
C ASN A 130 9.55 -11.10 -6.33
N ASN A 131 10.13 -11.16 -7.53
CA ASN A 131 11.41 -11.85 -7.74
C ASN A 131 12.58 -10.92 -8.12
N ASN A 132 12.32 -9.66 -8.47
CA ASN A 132 13.37 -8.73 -8.92
C ASN A 132 13.90 -7.83 -7.79
N ASN A 133 14.04 -8.36 -6.58
CA ASN A 133 14.49 -7.60 -5.40
C ASN A 133 13.73 -6.28 -5.20
N GLU A 134 12.49 -6.23 -5.71
CA GLU A 134 11.64 -5.03 -5.64
C GLU A 134 12.28 -3.81 -6.34
N ASP A 135 13.00 -4.04 -7.43
CA ASP A 135 13.57 -2.98 -8.27
C ASP A 135 12.45 -2.24 -9.01
N GLU A 136 11.96 -1.20 -8.37
CA GLU A 136 10.83 -0.41 -8.85
C GLU A 136 11.13 0.25 -10.20
N LEU A 137 12.30 0.85 -10.37
CA LEU A 137 12.66 1.56 -11.60
C LEU A 137 12.63 0.63 -12.80
N ARG A 138 13.22 -0.55 -12.66
CA ARG A 138 13.23 -1.56 -13.72
C ARG A 138 11.83 -2.06 -14.06
N ILE A 139 10.99 -2.28 -13.04
CA ILE A 139 9.64 -2.79 -13.24
C ILE A 139 8.75 -1.71 -13.90
N LEU A 140 8.87 -0.46 -13.46
CA LEU A 140 8.14 0.66 -14.06
C LEU A 140 8.58 0.93 -15.51
N ASP A 141 9.85 0.69 -15.85
CA ASP A 141 10.33 0.77 -17.23
C ASP A 141 9.70 -0.32 -18.12
N LEU A 142 9.60 -1.54 -17.62
CA LEU A 142 8.97 -2.64 -18.36
C LEU A 142 7.48 -2.35 -18.67
N VAL A 143 6.73 -1.74 -17.76
CA VAL A 143 5.32 -1.43 -17.99
C VAL A 143 5.10 -0.17 -18.81
N SER A 144 6.09 0.71 -18.95
CA SER A 144 6.00 1.93 -19.78
C SER A 144 5.80 1.64 -21.27
N ASN A 145 6.12 0.41 -21.71
CA ASN A 145 5.93 -0.02 -23.08
C ASN A 145 4.59 -0.73 -23.32
N LEU A 146 3.73 -0.84 -22.31
CA LEU A 146 2.41 -1.43 -22.47
C LEU A 146 1.39 -0.39 -22.94
N ASP A 147 0.33 -0.83 -23.63
CA ASP A 147 -0.74 0.07 -24.08
C ASP A 147 -1.60 0.50 -22.88
N GLU A 148 -1.46 1.76 -22.48
CA GLU A 148 -2.23 2.37 -21.39
C GLU A 148 -3.71 2.58 -21.72
N ASN A 149 -4.09 2.57 -23.01
CA ASN A 149 -5.47 2.71 -23.45
C ASN A 149 -6.22 1.36 -23.45
N ASP A 150 -5.52 0.25 -23.30
CA ASP A 150 -6.13 -1.06 -23.14
C ASP A 150 -6.54 -1.28 -21.68
N LEU A 151 -7.84 -1.17 -21.39
CA LEU A 151 -8.42 -1.41 -20.08
C LEU A 151 -8.11 -2.81 -19.53
N LEU A 152 -7.89 -3.81 -20.40
CA LEU A 152 -7.47 -5.14 -19.96
C LEU A 152 -6.07 -5.11 -19.39
N THR A 153 -5.17 -4.32 -19.96
CA THR A 153 -3.80 -4.16 -19.45
C THR A 153 -3.80 -3.57 -18.04
N GLY A 154 -4.53 -2.47 -17.81
CA GLY A 154 -4.66 -1.88 -16.47
C GLY A 154 -5.26 -2.84 -15.45
N ASN A 155 -6.33 -3.56 -15.82
CA ASN A 155 -6.93 -4.55 -14.93
C ASN A 155 -5.99 -5.71 -14.60
N ARG A 156 -5.22 -6.20 -15.57
CA ARG A 156 -4.21 -7.26 -15.37
C ARG A 156 -3.09 -6.81 -14.44
N LEU A 157 -2.59 -5.58 -14.61
CA LEU A 157 -1.61 -4.99 -13.70
C LEU A 157 -2.16 -4.82 -12.28
N TYR A 158 -3.39 -4.34 -12.17
CA TYR A 158 -4.06 -4.24 -10.87
C TYR A 158 -4.15 -5.59 -10.16
N VAL A 159 -4.66 -6.62 -10.84
CA VAL A 159 -4.77 -7.98 -10.28
C VAL A 159 -3.40 -8.53 -9.90
N ALA A 160 -2.39 -8.37 -10.79
CA ALA A 160 -1.02 -8.81 -10.52
C ALA A 160 -0.42 -8.09 -9.31
N SER A 161 -0.62 -6.76 -9.18
CA SER A 161 -0.12 -5.98 -8.04
C SER A 161 -0.72 -6.44 -6.72
N LYS A 162 -2.03 -6.68 -6.68
CA LYS A 162 -2.73 -7.14 -5.48
C LYS A 162 -2.38 -8.59 -5.13
N TYR A 163 -2.18 -9.45 -6.12
CA TYR A 163 -1.71 -10.81 -5.89
C TYR A 163 -0.26 -10.84 -5.39
N ALA A 164 0.63 -10.06 -6.02
CA ALA A 164 2.01 -9.92 -5.58
C ALA A 164 2.10 -9.42 -4.14
N LEU A 165 1.28 -8.42 -3.78
CA LEU A 165 1.19 -7.91 -2.41
C LEU A 165 0.74 -9.01 -1.42
N ALA A 166 -0.30 -9.78 -1.75
CA ALA A 166 -0.75 -10.88 -0.91
C ALA A 166 0.34 -11.93 -0.69
N ARG A 167 1.10 -12.27 -1.75
CA ARG A 167 2.27 -13.18 -1.64
C ARG A 167 3.38 -12.60 -0.79
N TRP A 168 3.68 -11.31 -0.98
CA TRP A 168 4.70 -10.61 -0.23
C TRP A 168 4.39 -10.62 1.28
N VAL A 169 3.17 -10.22 1.65
CA VAL A 169 2.71 -10.24 3.05
C VAL A 169 2.83 -11.63 3.66
N ARG A 170 2.36 -12.67 2.95
CA ARG A 170 2.46 -14.07 3.44
C ARG A 170 3.89 -14.54 3.68
N ARG A 171 4.84 -14.08 2.87
CA ARG A 171 6.26 -14.44 3.04
C ARG A 171 6.91 -13.73 4.23
N HIS A 172 6.45 -12.54 4.58
CA HIS A 172 7.05 -11.69 5.61
C HIS A 172 6.28 -11.69 6.94
N SER A 173 5.09 -12.28 6.99
CA SER A 173 4.29 -12.35 8.23
C SER A 173 4.72 -13.46 9.20
N ALA A 174 5.60 -14.36 8.79
CA ALA A 174 6.08 -15.49 9.59
C ALA A 174 7.51 -15.32 10.10
N SER A 175 8.09 -14.15 9.89
CA SER A 175 9.48 -13.83 10.30
C SER A 175 9.52 -12.99 11.56
#